data_f1f3e7a9387a46f18a223bf7b7a0b9d3
#
_entry.id   f1f3e7a9387a46f18a223bf7b7a0b9d3
#
_cell.length_a   1.000
_cell.length_b   1.000
_cell.length_c   1.000
_cell.angle_alpha   90.00
_cell.angle_beta   90.00
_cell.angle_gamma   90.00
#
_symmetry.space_group_name_H-M   'P 1'
#
loop_
_entity.id
_entity.type
_entity.pdbx_description
1 polymer ?
#
loop_
_entity_poly.entity_id
_entity_poly.type
_entity_poly.pdbx_seq_one_letter_code
_entity_poly.pdbx_strand_id
1 'polypeptide(L)'
;MRRRPHLPAWLPVDPFIMGLLATVGLAALLPARGAAASVAEAASTAAVALLFFLYGARLSTREALDGMRHWRLHLTVLASTFLLFPLLGLAAHALVPTVLTPPLYSGLLFLCLVPSTIQSSIAFTSIARGNVPAAICAGSFSSLIGIFLTPVLAACLLGNSAGGFSLDSLVKIVLQLLLPFLLGQFARPWVGGFLVRNKKVLGYVDRGSILLVVYTAFSAGMVAGIWHQVSLPRLGGLMAVEAVILAVMLAATWYGAKRLGFTREDRIAIQFAGSKKSLAAGLPMASVLFGAQASLAVLPLMLFHQMQLMVCAVLARRRARDPQTPDAPQTPGTPKAPDTPQTPDTPHASQLTDTPHPTEDPQVTERPERAAEHVAEVSYTPQHPVPQAR
;
A
#
# COMPACT_ATOMS: atom_id res chain seq x y z
N MET A 1 -1.16 0.14 36.57
CA MET A 1 -0.57 -0.25 35.28
C MET A 1 -1.27 -1.51 34.75
N ARG A 2 -2.21 -1.39 33.79
CA ARG A 2 -2.90 -2.54 33.18
C ARG A 2 -1.98 -3.13 32.12
N ARG A 3 -1.48 -4.33 32.33
CA ARG A 3 -0.75 -5.13 31.31
C ARG A 3 -1.70 -5.37 30.15
N ARG A 4 -1.39 -4.80 28.97
CA ARG A 4 -2.06 -5.16 27.72
C ARG A 4 -1.74 -6.63 27.44
N PRO A 5 -2.73 -7.47 27.09
CA PRO A 5 -2.46 -8.84 26.70
C PRO A 5 -1.58 -8.81 25.44
N HIS A 6 -0.36 -9.34 25.56
CA HIS A 6 0.52 -9.55 24.42
C HIS A 6 -0.05 -10.71 23.59
N LEU A 7 -0.70 -10.39 22.47
CA LEU A 7 -1.04 -11.38 21.47
C LEU A 7 0.27 -12.06 20.98
N PRO A 8 0.25 -13.37 20.72
CA PRO A 8 1.45 -14.10 20.31
C PRO A 8 2.03 -13.48 19.03
N ALA A 9 3.32 -13.19 19.01
CA ALA A 9 4.06 -12.50 17.95
C ALA A 9 4.07 -13.22 16.57
N TRP A 10 3.40 -14.37 16.46
CA TRP A 10 3.29 -15.15 15.22
C TRP A 10 2.02 -14.87 14.39
N LEU A 11 1.02 -14.17 14.96
CA LEU A 11 -0.15 -13.65 14.23
C LEU A 11 0.00 -12.13 14.06
N PRO A 12 0.50 -11.64 12.93
CA PRO A 12 0.43 -10.23 12.61
C PRO A 12 -1.01 -9.88 12.22
N VAL A 13 -1.89 -9.75 13.19
CA VAL A 13 -3.26 -9.28 12.93
C VAL A 13 -3.17 -7.77 12.73
N ASP A 14 -3.24 -7.34 11.49
CA ASP A 14 -3.32 -5.92 11.15
C ASP A 14 -4.62 -5.36 11.73
N PRO A 15 -4.59 -4.29 12.55
CA PRO A 15 -5.80 -3.65 13.08
C PRO A 15 -6.81 -3.24 12.01
N PHE A 16 -6.35 -2.95 10.80
CA PHE A 16 -7.22 -2.65 9.67
C PHE A 16 -8.01 -3.87 9.19
N ILE A 17 -7.39 -5.05 9.18
CA ILE A 17 -8.09 -6.31 8.84
C ILE A 17 -9.13 -6.64 9.90
N MET A 18 -8.83 -6.43 11.19
CA MET A 18 -9.83 -6.57 12.25
C MET A 18 -10.99 -5.60 12.06
N GLY A 19 -10.71 -4.36 11.69
CA GLY A 19 -11.73 -3.38 11.33
C GLY A 19 -12.59 -3.83 10.14
N LEU A 20 -11.99 -4.40 9.10
CA LEU A 20 -12.72 -4.96 7.95
C LEU A 20 -13.64 -6.11 8.35
N LEU A 21 -13.14 -7.08 9.11
CA LEU A 21 -13.94 -8.22 9.59
C LEU A 21 -15.09 -7.76 10.50
N ALA A 22 -14.80 -6.81 11.40
CA ALA A 22 -15.83 -6.20 12.26
C ALA A 22 -16.90 -5.47 11.43
N THR A 23 -16.50 -4.78 10.36
CA THR A 23 -17.41 -4.09 9.43
C THR A 23 -18.27 -5.07 8.65
N VAL A 24 -17.72 -6.20 8.19
CA VAL A 24 -18.47 -7.28 7.57
C VAL A 24 -19.47 -7.89 8.55
N GLY A 25 -19.04 -8.16 9.80
CA GLY A 25 -19.93 -8.64 10.86
C GLY A 25 -21.05 -7.65 11.17
N LEU A 26 -20.74 -6.35 11.22
CA LEU A 26 -21.74 -5.29 11.41
C LEU A 26 -22.76 -5.26 10.26
N ALA A 27 -22.29 -5.35 9.00
CA ALA A 27 -23.16 -5.41 7.83
C ALA A 27 -24.06 -6.67 7.82
N ALA A 28 -23.55 -7.79 8.37
CA ALA A 28 -24.32 -9.02 8.51
C ALA A 28 -25.41 -8.90 9.57
N LEU A 29 -25.13 -8.28 10.71
CA LEU A 29 -26.05 -8.14 11.82
C LEU A 29 -27.04 -6.97 11.64
N LEU A 30 -26.57 -5.86 11.07
CA LEU A 30 -27.30 -4.61 10.91
C LEU A 30 -27.12 -4.08 9.48
N PRO A 31 -27.67 -4.76 8.46
CA PRO A 31 -27.56 -4.29 7.08
C PRO A 31 -28.38 -3.01 6.88
N ALA A 32 -27.79 -2.04 6.18
CA ALA A 32 -28.48 -0.80 5.80
C ALA A 32 -29.68 -1.13 4.88
N ARG A 33 -30.87 -0.60 5.22
CA ARG A 33 -32.13 -0.83 4.47
C ARG A 33 -32.86 0.48 4.24
N GLY A 34 -33.68 0.56 3.19
CA GLY A 34 -34.51 1.74 2.90
C GLY A 34 -33.67 3.03 2.79
N ALA A 35 -34.09 4.11 3.45
CA ALA A 35 -33.38 5.39 3.42
C ALA A 35 -31.94 5.32 3.94
N ALA A 36 -31.64 4.44 4.91
CA ALA A 36 -30.27 4.24 5.40
C ALA A 36 -29.37 3.63 4.31
N ALA A 37 -29.90 2.76 3.44
CA ALA A 37 -29.14 2.20 2.33
C ALA A 37 -28.77 3.29 1.29
N SER A 38 -29.72 4.15 0.91
CA SER A 38 -29.45 5.23 -0.05
C SER A 38 -28.46 6.27 0.49
N VAL A 39 -28.53 6.60 1.78
CA VAL A 39 -27.54 7.49 2.42
C VAL A 39 -26.16 6.81 2.45
N ALA A 40 -26.07 5.55 2.83
CA ALA A 40 -24.81 4.80 2.86
C ALA A 40 -24.19 4.69 1.46
N GLU A 41 -25.00 4.47 0.41
CA GLU A 41 -24.55 4.39 -0.98
C GLU A 41 -24.00 5.75 -1.47
N ALA A 42 -24.72 6.85 -1.21
CA ALA A 42 -24.25 8.20 -1.54
C ALA A 42 -22.93 8.54 -0.80
N ALA A 43 -22.86 8.22 0.50
CA ALA A 43 -21.65 8.42 1.29
C ALA A 43 -20.49 7.54 0.79
N SER A 44 -20.76 6.29 0.39
CA SER A 44 -19.76 5.38 -0.20
C SER A 44 -19.22 5.93 -1.53
N THR A 45 -20.11 6.44 -2.40
CA THR A 45 -19.70 7.08 -3.67
C THR A 45 -18.80 8.28 -3.43
N ALA A 46 -19.17 9.15 -2.47
CA ALA A 46 -18.35 10.29 -2.08
C ALA A 46 -17.00 9.85 -1.48
N ALA A 47 -16.99 8.78 -0.67
CA ALA A 47 -15.78 8.22 -0.09
C ALA A 47 -14.83 7.65 -1.15
N VAL A 48 -15.37 6.97 -2.18
CA VAL A 48 -14.59 6.49 -3.34
C VAL A 48 -13.96 7.67 -4.08
N ALA A 49 -14.76 8.69 -4.41
CA ALA A 49 -14.25 9.88 -5.09
C ALA A 49 -13.14 10.57 -4.27
N LEU A 50 -13.32 10.71 -2.95
CA LEU A 50 -12.31 11.27 -2.04
C LEU A 50 -11.03 10.41 -2.03
N LEU A 51 -11.14 9.08 -2.00
CA LEU A 51 -9.99 8.18 -2.04
C LEU A 51 -9.17 8.38 -3.32
N PHE A 52 -9.84 8.41 -4.48
CA PHE A 52 -9.15 8.59 -5.77
C PHE A 52 -8.55 9.99 -5.90
N PHE A 53 -9.24 11.03 -5.40
CA PHE A 53 -8.70 12.38 -5.29
C PHE A 53 -7.41 12.41 -4.45
N LEU A 54 -7.43 11.79 -3.27
CA LEU A 54 -6.26 11.71 -2.40
C LEU A 54 -5.13 10.89 -3.02
N TYR A 55 -5.42 9.83 -3.76
CA TYR A 55 -4.40 9.08 -4.51
C TYR A 55 -3.74 9.94 -5.57
N GLY A 56 -4.53 10.71 -6.33
CA GLY A 56 -4.01 11.69 -7.28
C GLY A 56 -3.14 12.77 -6.62
N ALA A 57 -3.63 13.38 -5.55
CA ALA A 57 -2.95 14.47 -4.87
C ALA A 57 -1.64 14.05 -4.17
N ARG A 58 -1.49 12.77 -3.79
CA ARG A 58 -0.27 12.22 -3.16
C ARG A 58 0.78 11.77 -4.16
N LEU A 59 0.41 11.51 -5.40
CA LEU A 59 1.33 10.99 -6.40
C LEU A 59 2.38 12.05 -6.77
N SER A 60 3.66 11.74 -6.55
CA SER A 60 4.79 12.59 -6.93
C SER A 60 5.23 12.28 -8.36
N THR A 61 5.08 13.25 -9.25
CA THR A 61 5.58 13.15 -10.65
C THR A 61 7.09 12.96 -10.69
N ARG A 62 7.81 13.55 -9.73
CA ARG A 62 9.27 13.44 -9.63
C ARG A 62 9.70 12.04 -9.20
N GLU A 63 9.05 11.44 -8.20
CA GLU A 63 9.28 10.05 -7.80
C GLU A 63 8.95 9.06 -8.93
N ALA A 64 7.92 9.37 -9.73
CA ALA A 64 7.60 8.58 -10.92
C ALA A 64 8.72 8.64 -11.96
N LEU A 65 9.29 9.83 -12.23
CA LEU A 65 10.39 10.02 -13.19
C LEU A 65 11.71 9.40 -12.69
N ASP A 66 12.05 9.58 -11.42
CA ASP A 66 13.27 9.01 -10.82
C ASP A 66 13.23 7.46 -10.83
N GLY A 67 12.03 6.89 -10.69
CA GLY A 67 11.81 5.44 -10.79
C GLY A 67 12.06 4.85 -12.18
N MET A 68 11.98 5.63 -13.26
CA MET A 68 12.18 5.12 -14.64
C MET A 68 13.60 4.59 -14.91
N ARG A 69 14.57 4.90 -14.06
CA ARG A 69 15.96 4.41 -14.19
C ARG A 69 16.07 2.89 -14.14
N HIS A 70 15.16 2.21 -13.42
CA HIS A 70 15.06 0.75 -13.34
C HIS A 70 13.91 0.18 -14.16
N TRP A 71 13.70 0.69 -15.40
CA TRP A 71 12.55 0.35 -16.26
C TRP A 71 12.33 -1.15 -16.43
N ARG A 72 13.40 -1.98 -16.52
CA ARG A 72 13.31 -3.44 -16.66
C ARG A 72 12.62 -4.08 -15.44
N LEU A 73 12.95 -3.62 -14.24
CA LEU A 73 12.32 -4.08 -13.00
C LEU A 73 10.84 -3.71 -12.97
N HIS A 74 10.52 -2.45 -13.29
CA HIS A 74 9.14 -1.98 -13.28
C HIS A 74 8.29 -2.67 -14.33
N LEU A 75 8.83 -2.88 -15.53
CA LEU A 75 8.16 -3.63 -16.58
C LEU A 75 7.91 -5.08 -16.17
N THR A 76 8.86 -5.73 -15.49
CA THR A 76 8.69 -7.10 -14.97
C THR A 76 7.57 -7.17 -13.93
N VAL A 77 7.48 -6.20 -13.02
CA VAL A 77 6.41 -6.13 -12.01
C VAL A 77 5.06 -5.85 -12.69
N LEU A 78 4.99 -4.92 -13.64
CA LEU A 78 3.77 -4.61 -14.38
C LEU A 78 3.29 -5.79 -15.22
N ALA A 79 4.19 -6.48 -15.92
CA ALA A 79 3.87 -7.70 -16.66
C ALA A 79 3.36 -8.82 -15.74
N SER A 80 3.97 -8.98 -14.57
CA SER A 80 3.46 -9.92 -13.56
C SER A 80 2.05 -9.55 -13.09
N THR A 81 1.80 -8.27 -12.83
CA THR A 81 0.56 -7.77 -12.25
C THR A 81 -0.59 -7.72 -13.27
N PHE A 82 -0.33 -7.25 -14.50
CA PHE A 82 -1.38 -6.95 -15.49
C PHE A 82 -1.37 -7.86 -16.72
N LEU A 83 -0.44 -8.80 -16.82
CA LEU A 83 -0.44 -9.84 -17.86
C LEU A 83 -0.51 -11.24 -17.23
N LEU A 84 0.44 -11.62 -16.38
CA LEU A 84 0.52 -12.97 -15.84
C LEU A 84 -0.65 -13.30 -14.89
N PHE A 85 -0.99 -12.41 -13.96
CA PHE A 85 -2.18 -12.60 -13.10
C PHE A 85 -3.48 -12.73 -13.91
N PRO A 86 -3.81 -11.80 -14.85
CA PRO A 86 -4.99 -11.96 -15.69
C PRO A 86 -5.02 -13.28 -16.48
N LEU A 87 -3.89 -13.73 -17.02
CA LEU A 87 -3.81 -15.01 -17.72
C LEU A 87 -4.13 -16.19 -16.77
N LEU A 88 -3.64 -16.18 -15.55
CA LEU A 88 -3.99 -17.19 -14.54
C LEU A 88 -5.47 -17.11 -14.14
N GLY A 89 -6.00 -15.88 -14.02
CA GLY A 89 -7.43 -15.68 -13.79
C GLY A 89 -8.31 -16.23 -14.93
N LEU A 90 -7.92 -15.99 -16.17
CA LEU A 90 -8.61 -16.54 -17.34
C LEU A 90 -8.49 -18.07 -17.39
N ALA A 91 -7.32 -18.64 -17.09
CA ALA A 91 -7.14 -20.09 -17.03
C ALA A 91 -8.05 -20.74 -15.96
N ALA A 92 -8.30 -20.05 -14.84
CA ALA A 92 -9.22 -20.51 -13.81
C ALA A 92 -10.68 -20.63 -14.28
N HIS A 93 -11.05 -20.07 -15.45
CA HIS A 93 -12.37 -20.28 -16.07
C HIS A 93 -12.69 -21.76 -16.31
N ALA A 94 -11.65 -22.57 -16.58
CA ALA A 94 -11.82 -24.01 -16.76
C ALA A 94 -12.40 -24.73 -15.52
N LEU A 95 -12.39 -24.07 -14.35
CA LEU A 95 -12.91 -24.59 -13.09
C LEU A 95 -14.39 -24.21 -12.86
N VAL A 96 -15.01 -23.48 -13.79
CA VAL A 96 -16.42 -23.11 -13.75
C VAL A 96 -17.24 -24.17 -14.52
N PRO A 97 -18.38 -24.65 -14.03
CA PRO A 97 -18.99 -24.38 -12.71
C PRO A 97 -18.59 -25.39 -11.62
N THR A 98 -17.63 -26.27 -11.90
CA THR A 98 -17.34 -27.44 -11.04
C THR A 98 -16.79 -27.03 -9.66
N VAL A 99 -15.77 -26.18 -9.63
CA VAL A 99 -15.11 -25.68 -8.40
C VAL A 99 -15.62 -24.28 -8.05
N LEU A 100 -15.70 -23.40 -9.05
CA LEU A 100 -16.08 -22.00 -8.89
C LEU A 100 -17.49 -21.76 -9.48
N THR A 101 -18.33 -21.01 -8.74
CA THR A 101 -19.54 -20.47 -9.33
C THR A 101 -19.22 -19.27 -10.23
N PRO A 102 -20.05 -18.93 -11.23
CA PRO A 102 -19.81 -17.76 -12.07
C PRO A 102 -19.56 -16.46 -11.31
N PRO A 103 -20.31 -16.12 -10.23
CA PRO A 103 -20.02 -14.92 -9.44
C PRO A 103 -18.68 -14.97 -8.71
N LEU A 104 -18.29 -16.12 -8.14
CA LEU A 104 -16.98 -16.29 -7.49
C LEU A 104 -15.83 -16.21 -8.50
N TYR A 105 -16.03 -16.77 -9.71
CA TYR A 105 -15.06 -16.63 -10.79
C TYR A 105 -14.89 -15.17 -11.23
N SER A 106 -15.97 -14.40 -11.36
CA SER A 106 -15.91 -12.98 -11.70
C SER A 106 -15.12 -12.20 -10.65
N GLY A 107 -15.31 -12.51 -9.35
CA GLY A 107 -14.52 -11.93 -8.28
C GLY A 107 -13.06 -12.36 -8.30
N LEU A 108 -12.76 -13.63 -8.61
CA LEU A 108 -11.40 -14.14 -8.77
C LEU A 108 -10.69 -13.48 -9.98
N LEU A 109 -11.38 -13.34 -11.09
CA LEU A 109 -10.84 -12.66 -12.26
C LEU A 109 -10.57 -11.18 -11.94
N PHE A 110 -11.52 -10.50 -11.28
CA PHE A 110 -11.31 -9.13 -10.79
C PHE A 110 -10.11 -9.01 -9.87
N LEU A 111 -9.94 -9.91 -8.90
CA LEU A 111 -8.74 -10.01 -8.07
C LEU A 111 -7.47 -10.00 -8.93
N CYS A 112 -7.46 -10.76 -10.04
CA CYS A 112 -6.31 -10.84 -10.93
C CYS A 112 -6.04 -9.53 -11.70
N LEU A 113 -7.04 -8.64 -11.82
CA LEU A 113 -6.93 -7.36 -12.56
C LEU A 113 -6.52 -6.17 -11.70
N VAL A 114 -6.69 -6.23 -10.34
CA VAL A 114 -6.33 -5.10 -9.47
C VAL A 114 -4.82 -4.89 -9.37
N PRO A 115 -4.36 -3.65 -9.07
CA PRO A 115 -2.94 -3.35 -8.97
C PRO A 115 -2.27 -4.02 -7.75
N SER A 116 -0.95 -3.96 -7.73
CA SER A 116 -0.14 -4.40 -6.60
C SER A 116 -0.31 -3.50 -5.37
N THR A 117 -0.03 -4.05 -4.17
CA THR A 117 -0.04 -3.29 -2.92
C THR A 117 1.32 -2.64 -2.65
N ILE A 118 1.33 -1.36 -2.26
CA ILE A 118 2.55 -0.60 -1.95
C ILE A 118 3.07 -0.99 -0.56
N GLN A 119 2.26 -0.79 0.49
CA GLN A 119 2.69 -0.86 1.89
C GLN A 119 3.28 -2.22 2.27
N SER A 120 2.57 -3.32 2.00
CA SER A 120 3.06 -4.65 2.35
C SER A 120 4.21 -5.12 1.46
N SER A 121 4.32 -4.63 0.22
CA SER A 121 5.48 -4.89 -0.65
C SER A 121 6.74 -4.28 -0.08
N ILE A 122 6.68 -3.01 0.36
CA ILE A 122 7.78 -2.32 1.03
C ILE A 122 8.19 -3.05 2.31
N ALA A 123 7.22 -3.38 3.18
CA ALA A 123 7.48 -4.03 4.46
C ALA A 123 8.19 -5.38 4.27
N PHE A 124 7.69 -6.24 3.38
CA PHE A 124 8.31 -7.56 3.16
C PHE A 124 9.64 -7.48 2.42
N THR A 125 9.79 -6.53 1.49
CA THR A 125 11.09 -6.27 0.84
C THR A 125 12.13 -5.83 1.85
N SER A 126 11.77 -4.96 2.79
CA SER A 126 12.66 -4.50 3.87
C SER A 126 13.04 -5.65 4.81
N ILE A 127 12.07 -6.45 5.28
CA ILE A 127 12.33 -7.63 6.14
C ILE A 127 13.27 -8.61 5.43
N ALA A 128 13.09 -8.83 4.13
CA ALA A 128 13.88 -9.76 3.33
C ALA A 128 15.23 -9.18 2.88
N ARG A 129 15.58 -7.94 3.25
CA ARG A 129 16.80 -7.22 2.84
C ARG A 129 16.90 -7.08 1.31
N GLY A 130 15.78 -6.72 0.67
CA GLY A 130 15.69 -6.44 -0.76
C GLY A 130 15.81 -4.95 -1.10
N ASN A 131 15.70 -4.61 -2.38
CA ASN A 131 15.74 -3.24 -2.88
C ASN A 131 14.42 -2.50 -2.56
N VAL A 132 14.40 -1.83 -1.39
CA VAL A 132 13.21 -1.10 -0.89
C VAL A 132 12.84 0.08 -1.79
N PRO A 133 13.76 0.95 -2.26
CA PRO A 133 13.45 1.99 -3.22
C PRO A 133 12.75 1.47 -4.48
N ALA A 134 13.26 0.38 -5.06
CA ALA A 134 12.64 -0.24 -6.23
C ALA A 134 11.24 -0.78 -5.94
N ALA A 135 11.00 -1.35 -4.75
CA ALA A 135 9.67 -1.83 -4.35
C ALA A 135 8.67 -0.67 -4.17
N ILE A 136 9.12 0.47 -3.64
CA ILE A 136 8.29 1.70 -3.52
C ILE A 136 7.86 2.15 -4.92
N CYS A 137 8.82 2.35 -5.82
CA CYS A 137 8.54 2.79 -7.18
C CYS A 137 7.64 1.80 -7.94
N ALA A 138 7.96 0.50 -7.90
CA ALA A 138 7.17 -0.53 -8.59
C ALA A 138 5.71 -0.59 -8.11
N GLY A 139 5.49 -0.52 -6.79
CA GLY A 139 4.14 -0.47 -6.22
C GLY A 139 3.39 0.80 -6.62
N SER A 140 4.06 1.96 -6.62
CA SER A 140 3.49 3.24 -7.05
C SER A 140 3.12 3.23 -8.53
N PHE A 141 3.99 2.74 -9.42
CA PHE A 141 3.70 2.57 -10.84
C PHE A 141 2.54 1.60 -11.08
N SER A 142 2.54 0.46 -10.38
CA SER A 142 1.45 -0.50 -10.49
C SER A 142 0.11 0.12 -10.07
N SER A 143 0.09 0.90 -8.99
CA SER A 143 -1.13 1.57 -8.53
C SER A 143 -1.58 2.66 -9.49
N LEU A 144 -0.66 3.46 -10.02
CA LEU A 144 -0.95 4.51 -10.99
C LEU A 144 -1.55 3.93 -12.27
N ILE A 145 -0.87 2.95 -12.87
CA ILE A 145 -1.33 2.30 -14.10
C ILE A 145 -2.63 1.55 -13.84
N GLY A 146 -2.79 0.95 -12.65
CA GLY A 146 -3.99 0.21 -12.27
C GLY A 146 -5.26 1.07 -12.20
N ILE A 147 -5.16 2.36 -11.90
CA ILE A 147 -6.33 3.26 -11.91
C ILE A 147 -6.96 3.31 -13.31
N PHE A 148 -6.15 3.23 -14.36
CA PHE A 148 -6.60 3.24 -15.74
C PHE A 148 -6.83 1.81 -16.27
N LEU A 149 -5.86 0.94 -16.06
CA LEU A 149 -5.82 -0.37 -16.71
C LEU A 149 -6.79 -1.36 -16.09
N THR A 150 -7.01 -1.32 -14.76
CA THR A 150 -7.93 -2.25 -14.10
C THR A 150 -9.38 -2.10 -14.60
N PRO A 151 -9.98 -0.89 -14.66
CA PRO A 151 -11.32 -0.74 -15.24
C PRO A 151 -11.42 -1.19 -16.69
N VAL A 152 -10.41 -0.89 -17.52
CA VAL A 152 -10.37 -1.31 -18.91
C VAL A 152 -10.31 -2.83 -19.04
N LEU A 153 -9.40 -3.48 -18.32
CA LEU A 153 -9.29 -4.94 -18.32
C LEU A 153 -10.57 -5.60 -17.76
N ALA A 154 -11.14 -5.01 -16.72
CA ALA A 154 -12.40 -5.50 -16.14
C ALA A 154 -13.55 -5.43 -17.18
N ALA A 155 -13.66 -4.33 -17.89
CA ALA A 155 -14.65 -4.20 -18.97
C ALA A 155 -14.42 -5.18 -20.12
N CYS A 156 -13.17 -5.36 -20.54
CA CYS A 156 -12.84 -6.28 -21.63
C CYS A 156 -13.03 -7.77 -21.24
N LEU A 157 -12.66 -8.15 -20.02
CA LEU A 157 -12.58 -9.55 -19.63
C LEU A 157 -13.80 -10.03 -18.82
N LEU A 158 -14.48 -9.14 -18.11
CA LEU A 158 -15.70 -9.44 -17.33
C LEU A 158 -16.98 -9.04 -18.07
N GLY A 159 -16.88 -8.23 -19.13
CA GLY A 159 -18.01 -7.62 -19.82
C GLY A 159 -19.06 -8.61 -20.35
N ASN A 160 -18.63 -9.80 -20.75
CA ASN A 160 -19.52 -10.85 -21.22
C ASN A 160 -20.17 -11.67 -20.07
N SER A 161 -19.61 -11.60 -18.86
CA SER A 161 -20.04 -12.42 -17.72
C SER A 161 -20.95 -11.68 -16.74
N ALA A 162 -20.99 -10.34 -16.78
CA ALA A 162 -21.70 -9.49 -15.83
C ALA A 162 -22.89 -8.72 -16.41
N GLY A 163 -23.52 -9.24 -17.47
CA GLY A 163 -24.78 -8.67 -18.00
C GLY A 163 -24.61 -7.50 -18.95
N GLY A 164 -23.56 -7.50 -19.79
CA GLY A 164 -23.38 -6.54 -20.90
C GLY A 164 -22.86 -5.19 -20.42
N PHE A 165 -21.55 -5.03 -20.37
CA PHE A 165 -20.93 -3.71 -20.24
C PHE A 165 -21.13 -2.92 -21.53
N SER A 166 -21.96 -1.89 -21.50
CA SER A 166 -22.00 -0.92 -22.59
C SER A 166 -20.80 0.00 -22.52
N LEU A 167 -20.37 0.55 -23.66
CA LEU A 167 -19.32 1.58 -23.69
C LEU A 167 -19.65 2.75 -22.79
N ASP A 168 -20.92 3.13 -22.68
CA ASP A 168 -21.39 4.19 -21.77
C ASP A 168 -21.16 3.85 -20.30
N SER A 169 -21.37 2.59 -19.92
CA SER A 169 -21.09 2.13 -18.56
C SER A 169 -19.59 2.17 -18.26
N LEU A 170 -18.75 1.74 -19.22
CA LEU A 170 -17.30 1.82 -19.11
C LEU A 170 -16.82 3.27 -18.93
N VAL A 171 -17.30 4.17 -19.79
CA VAL A 171 -16.96 5.60 -19.71
C VAL A 171 -17.37 6.19 -18.37
N LYS A 172 -18.59 5.88 -17.86
CA LYS A 172 -19.05 6.32 -16.53
C LYS A 172 -18.12 5.83 -15.42
N ILE A 173 -17.74 4.56 -15.44
CA ILE A 173 -16.84 3.95 -14.44
C ILE A 173 -15.46 4.59 -14.49
N VAL A 174 -14.89 4.72 -15.69
CA VAL A 174 -13.59 5.37 -15.88
C VAL A 174 -13.63 6.80 -15.38
N LEU A 175 -14.67 7.57 -15.73
CA LEU A 175 -14.83 8.95 -15.27
C LEU A 175 -15.01 9.02 -13.75
N GLN A 176 -15.77 8.13 -13.15
CA GLN A 176 -16.02 8.12 -11.70
C GLN A 176 -14.74 7.86 -10.88
N LEU A 177 -13.78 7.10 -11.42
CA LEU A 177 -12.51 6.82 -10.77
C LEU A 177 -11.41 7.80 -11.20
N LEU A 178 -11.33 8.08 -12.50
CA LEU A 178 -10.25 8.87 -13.10
C LEU A 178 -10.42 10.37 -12.86
N LEU A 179 -11.64 10.90 -12.96
CA LEU A 179 -11.88 12.34 -12.78
C LEU A 179 -11.44 12.82 -11.39
N PRO A 180 -11.86 12.21 -10.27
CA PRO A 180 -11.35 12.59 -8.96
C PRO A 180 -9.83 12.47 -8.84
N PHE A 181 -9.23 11.42 -9.43
CA PHE A 181 -7.79 11.25 -9.44
C PHE A 181 -7.08 12.39 -10.17
N LEU A 182 -7.54 12.76 -11.37
CA LEU A 182 -6.97 13.88 -12.15
C LEU A 182 -7.14 15.20 -11.42
N LEU A 183 -8.34 15.46 -10.83
CA LEU A 183 -8.57 16.63 -10.00
C LEU A 183 -7.61 16.68 -8.80
N GLY A 184 -7.36 15.54 -8.16
CA GLY A 184 -6.39 15.42 -7.08
C GLY A 184 -4.96 15.74 -7.55
N GLN A 185 -4.57 15.21 -8.70
CA GLN A 185 -3.25 15.48 -9.30
C GLN A 185 -3.08 16.96 -9.66
N PHE A 186 -4.13 17.57 -10.22
CA PHE A 186 -4.15 19.00 -10.53
C PHE A 186 -4.11 19.87 -9.26
N ALA A 187 -4.85 19.50 -8.21
CA ALA A 187 -4.87 20.20 -6.94
C ALA A 187 -3.59 20.04 -6.11
N ARG A 188 -2.71 19.10 -6.47
CA ARG A 188 -1.48 18.76 -5.73
C ARG A 188 -0.58 19.96 -5.39
N PRO A 189 -0.33 20.94 -6.28
CA PRO A 189 0.51 22.10 -5.94
C PRO A 189 0.00 22.87 -4.71
N TRP A 190 -1.33 22.93 -4.51
CA TRP A 190 -1.96 23.64 -3.39
C TRP A 190 -2.14 22.79 -2.15
N VAL A 191 -2.56 21.51 -2.32
CA VAL A 191 -2.91 20.62 -1.19
C VAL A 191 -1.76 19.71 -0.76
N GLY A 192 -0.73 19.52 -1.59
CA GLY A 192 0.35 18.57 -1.34
C GLY A 192 1.08 18.81 -0.02
N GLY A 193 1.37 20.08 0.32
CA GLY A 193 1.99 20.44 1.60
C GLY A 193 1.13 20.08 2.82
N PHE A 194 -0.19 20.26 2.72
CA PHE A 194 -1.14 19.84 3.75
C PHE A 194 -1.17 18.33 3.90
N LEU A 195 -1.21 17.59 2.80
CA LEU A 195 -1.23 16.11 2.79
C LEU A 195 0.01 15.52 3.44
N VAL A 196 1.19 16.11 3.17
CA VAL A 196 2.46 15.65 3.77
C VAL A 196 2.46 15.89 5.29
N ARG A 197 1.96 17.04 5.75
CA ARG A 197 1.89 17.36 7.18
C ARG A 197 0.89 16.49 7.94
N ASN A 198 -0.22 16.11 7.30
CA ASN A 198 -1.35 15.42 7.95
C ASN A 198 -1.45 13.93 7.59
N LYS A 199 -0.32 13.26 7.30
CA LYS A 199 -0.28 11.84 6.88
C LYS A 199 -1.07 10.90 7.80
N LYS A 200 -1.05 11.13 9.12
CA LYS A 200 -1.78 10.29 10.09
C LYS A 200 -3.29 10.42 9.94
N VAL A 201 -3.80 11.65 9.84
CA VAL A 201 -5.24 11.93 9.67
C VAL A 201 -5.73 11.35 8.35
N LEU A 202 -4.98 11.57 7.27
CA LEU A 202 -5.29 11.02 5.96
C LEU A 202 -5.31 9.48 5.93
N GLY A 203 -4.45 8.84 6.72
CA GLY A 203 -4.50 7.40 6.91
C GLY A 203 -5.79 6.91 7.59
N TYR A 204 -6.36 7.69 8.50
CA TYR A 204 -7.68 7.38 9.09
C TYR A 204 -8.81 7.63 8.08
N VAL A 205 -8.73 8.71 7.28
CA VAL A 205 -9.70 8.99 6.21
C VAL A 205 -9.71 7.85 5.19
N ASP A 206 -8.54 7.40 4.72
CA ASP A 206 -8.43 6.27 3.79
C ASP A 206 -9.09 5.00 4.36
N ARG A 207 -8.70 4.63 5.59
CA ARG A 207 -9.23 3.42 6.23
C ARG A 207 -10.74 3.53 6.49
N GLY A 208 -11.21 4.66 6.99
CA GLY A 208 -12.63 4.92 7.24
C GLY A 208 -13.46 4.87 5.95
N SER A 209 -12.98 5.47 4.87
CA SER A 209 -13.62 5.42 3.56
C SER A 209 -13.71 3.98 3.05
N ILE A 210 -12.65 3.19 3.17
CA ILE A 210 -12.66 1.78 2.76
C ILE A 210 -13.65 0.97 3.61
N LEU A 211 -13.69 1.18 4.94
CA LEU A 211 -14.65 0.49 5.81
C LEU A 211 -16.10 0.84 5.44
N LEU A 212 -16.39 2.11 5.11
CA LEU A 212 -17.71 2.53 4.65
C LEU A 212 -18.10 1.84 3.34
N VAL A 213 -17.19 1.78 2.36
CA VAL A 213 -17.40 1.07 1.09
C VAL A 213 -17.72 -0.42 1.33
N VAL A 214 -16.95 -1.06 2.22
CA VAL A 214 -17.17 -2.46 2.60
C VAL A 214 -18.53 -2.65 3.28
N TYR A 215 -18.86 -1.79 4.26
CA TYR A 215 -20.15 -1.84 4.93
C TYR A 215 -21.31 -1.75 3.94
N THR A 216 -21.26 -0.78 3.03
CA THR A 216 -22.32 -0.56 2.02
C THR A 216 -22.45 -1.77 1.08
N ALA A 217 -21.33 -2.27 0.53
CA ALA A 217 -21.31 -3.41 -0.38
C ALA A 217 -21.84 -4.70 0.29
N PHE A 218 -21.39 -4.98 1.52
CA PHE A 218 -21.83 -6.17 2.25
C PHE A 218 -23.28 -6.05 2.74
N SER A 219 -23.72 -4.86 3.17
CA SER A 219 -25.13 -4.60 3.50
C SER A 219 -26.05 -4.88 2.31
N ALA A 220 -25.70 -4.37 1.12
CA ALA A 220 -26.45 -4.64 -0.11
C ALA A 220 -26.49 -6.14 -0.43
N GLY A 221 -25.36 -6.85 -0.29
CA GLY A 221 -25.25 -8.30 -0.46
C GLY A 221 -26.10 -9.10 0.53
N MET A 222 -26.16 -8.66 1.80
CA MET A 222 -27.00 -9.28 2.82
C MET A 222 -28.50 -9.11 2.51
N VAL A 223 -28.91 -7.88 2.15
CA VAL A 223 -30.30 -7.58 1.77
C VAL A 223 -30.74 -8.36 0.53
N ALA A 224 -29.84 -8.51 -0.46
CA ALA A 224 -30.08 -9.27 -1.68
C ALA A 224 -30.01 -10.80 -1.48
N GLY A 225 -29.65 -11.29 -0.28
CA GLY A 225 -29.53 -12.73 -0.01
C GLY A 225 -28.42 -13.45 -0.77
N ILE A 226 -27.44 -12.71 -1.27
CA ILE A 226 -26.34 -13.22 -2.12
C ILE A 226 -25.51 -14.29 -1.40
N TRP A 227 -25.37 -14.17 -0.09
CA TRP A 227 -24.58 -15.08 0.74
C TRP A 227 -25.12 -16.50 0.84
N HIS A 228 -26.41 -16.70 0.59
CA HIS A 228 -27.01 -18.06 0.49
C HIS A 228 -26.52 -18.85 -0.73
N GLN A 229 -25.88 -18.18 -1.69
CA GLN A 229 -25.30 -18.81 -2.89
C GLN A 229 -23.89 -19.36 -2.68
N VAL A 230 -23.26 -19.07 -1.53
CA VAL A 230 -21.88 -19.48 -1.23
C VAL A 230 -21.89 -20.61 -0.21
N SER A 231 -21.56 -21.82 -0.66
CA SER A 231 -21.39 -22.98 0.23
C SER A 231 -19.95 -23.12 0.72
N LEU A 232 -19.75 -23.72 1.89
CA LEU A 232 -18.41 -23.98 2.45
C LEU A 232 -17.48 -24.76 1.48
N PRO A 233 -17.92 -25.80 0.74
CA PRO A 233 -17.07 -26.45 -0.25
C PRO A 233 -16.63 -25.51 -1.38
N ARG A 234 -17.49 -24.61 -1.83
CA ARG A 234 -17.16 -23.62 -2.87
C ARG A 234 -16.11 -22.59 -2.35
N LEU A 235 -16.26 -22.19 -1.09
CA LEU A 235 -15.28 -21.33 -0.44
C LEU A 235 -13.91 -22.03 -0.30
N GLY A 236 -13.90 -23.30 0.09
CA GLY A 236 -12.68 -24.13 0.13
C GLY A 236 -12.03 -24.27 -1.25
N GLY A 237 -12.83 -24.51 -2.29
CA GLY A 237 -12.36 -24.54 -3.68
C GLY A 237 -11.75 -23.22 -4.14
N LEU A 238 -12.39 -22.09 -3.82
CA LEU A 238 -11.85 -20.75 -4.10
C LEU A 238 -10.49 -20.54 -3.43
N MET A 239 -10.40 -20.82 -2.12
CA MET A 239 -9.14 -20.68 -1.39
C MET A 239 -8.03 -21.58 -1.95
N ALA A 240 -8.34 -22.79 -2.39
CA ALA A 240 -7.37 -23.67 -3.04
C ALA A 240 -6.85 -23.09 -4.36
N VAL A 241 -7.75 -22.56 -5.20
CA VAL A 241 -7.39 -21.90 -6.47
C VAL A 241 -6.52 -20.66 -6.19
N GLU A 242 -6.88 -19.83 -5.23
CA GLU A 242 -6.10 -18.65 -4.82
C GLU A 242 -4.72 -19.03 -4.28
N ALA A 243 -4.60 -20.11 -3.51
CA ALA A 243 -3.33 -20.62 -3.02
C ALA A 243 -2.42 -21.08 -4.17
N VAL A 244 -2.97 -21.73 -5.18
CA VAL A 244 -2.26 -22.12 -6.39
C VAL A 244 -1.79 -20.89 -7.16
N ILE A 245 -2.67 -19.91 -7.39
CA ILE A 245 -2.33 -18.65 -8.07
C ILE A 245 -1.19 -17.94 -7.31
N LEU A 246 -1.30 -17.82 -5.99
CA LEU A 246 -0.26 -17.19 -5.17
C LEU A 246 1.08 -17.93 -5.27
N ALA A 247 1.08 -19.27 -5.19
CA ALA A 247 2.27 -20.08 -5.30
C ALA A 247 2.93 -19.94 -6.68
N VAL A 248 2.13 -20.01 -7.74
CA VAL A 248 2.60 -19.80 -9.13
C VAL A 248 3.21 -18.40 -9.29
N MET A 249 2.54 -17.38 -8.79
CA MET A 249 3.03 -15.98 -8.88
C MET A 249 4.32 -15.76 -8.10
N LEU A 250 4.42 -16.30 -6.89
CA LEU A 250 5.66 -16.22 -6.08
C LEU A 250 6.83 -16.96 -6.75
N ALA A 251 6.56 -18.11 -7.38
CA ALA A 251 7.55 -18.85 -8.12
C ALA A 251 7.94 -18.14 -9.43
N ALA A 252 6.96 -17.74 -10.23
CA ALA A 252 7.17 -17.07 -11.51
C ALA A 252 7.96 -15.78 -11.37
N THR A 253 7.60 -14.93 -10.41
CA THR A 253 8.31 -13.68 -10.15
C THR A 253 9.74 -13.92 -9.65
N TRP A 254 9.96 -14.90 -8.79
CA TRP A 254 11.30 -15.24 -8.30
C TRP A 254 12.21 -15.82 -9.37
N TYR A 255 11.75 -16.89 -10.05
CA TYR A 255 12.56 -17.59 -11.06
C TYR A 255 12.63 -16.78 -12.36
N GLY A 256 11.58 -16.07 -12.74
CA GLY A 256 11.58 -15.15 -13.87
C GLY A 256 12.62 -14.04 -13.68
N ALA A 257 12.61 -13.37 -12.53
CA ALA A 257 13.59 -12.35 -12.22
C ALA A 257 15.03 -12.90 -12.18
N LYS A 258 15.22 -14.15 -11.68
CA LYS A 258 16.52 -14.83 -11.73
C LYS A 258 17.00 -15.04 -13.17
N ARG A 259 16.12 -15.52 -14.06
CA ARG A 259 16.45 -15.75 -15.48
C ARG A 259 16.72 -14.45 -16.26
N LEU A 260 16.08 -13.35 -15.86
CA LEU A 260 16.30 -12.03 -16.42
C LEU A 260 17.58 -11.34 -15.92
N GLY A 261 18.36 -12.01 -15.01
CA GLY A 261 19.64 -11.52 -14.54
C GLY A 261 19.57 -10.43 -13.47
N PHE A 262 18.43 -10.29 -12.77
CA PHE A 262 18.31 -9.33 -11.66
C PHE A 262 19.13 -9.74 -10.44
N THR A 263 19.66 -8.75 -9.72
CA THR A 263 20.34 -8.95 -8.44
C THR A 263 19.42 -9.62 -7.42
N ARG A 264 19.96 -10.16 -6.33
CA ARG A 264 19.14 -10.77 -5.28
C ARG A 264 18.14 -9.77 -4.69
N GLU A 265 18.57 -8.55 -4.44
CA GLU A 265 17.80 -7.45 -3.85
C GLU A 265 16.64 -7.06 -4.76
N ASP A 266 16.89 -6.95 -6.07
CA ASP A 266 15.86 -6.66 -7.08
C ASP A 266 14.87 -7.80 -7.25
N ARG A 267 15.36 -9.06 -7.20
CA ARG A 267 14.49 -10.25 -7.25
C ARG A 267 13.52 -10.28 -6.08
N ILE A 268 13.97 -9.89 -4.88
CA ILE A 268 13.11 -9.76 -3.69
C ILE A 268 12.06 -8.68 -3.92
N ALA A 269 12.44 -7.50 -4.43
CA ALA A 269 11.51 -6.43 -4.76
C ALA A 269 10.47 -6.87 -5.80
N ILE A 270 10.91 -7.51 -6.90
CA ILE A 270 10.03 -8.05 -7.95
C ILE A 270 9.09 -9.11 -7.37
N GLN A 271 9.60 -10.03 -6.54
CA GLN A 271 8.79 -11.08 -5.94
C GLN A 271 7.66 -10.50 -5.10
N PHE A 272 7.95 -9.58 -4.20
CA PHE A 272 6.91 -9.02 -3.32
C PHE A 272 6.04 -7.94 -3.98
N ALA A 273 6.54 -7.18 -4.95
CA ALA A 273 5.72 -6.23 -5.69
C ALA A 273 4.88 -6.91 -6.78
N GLY A 274 5.43 -7.91 -7.48
CA GLY A 274 4.78 -8.56 -8.62
C GLY A 274 3.80 -9.69 -8.27
N SER A 275 3.82 -10.21 -7.03
CA SER A 275 2.96 -11.34 -6.61
C SER A 275 1.80 -10.93 -5.73
N LYS A 276 1.59 -9.65 -5.46
CA LYS A 276 0.58 -9.19 -4.51
C LYS A 276 -0.49 -8.34 -5.16
N LYS A 277 -1.67 -8.33 -4.52
CA LYS A 277 -2.85 -7.58 -4.96
C LYS A 277 -3.34 -6.64 -3.87
N SER A 278 -3.73 -5.44 -4.27
CA SER A 278 -4.13 -4.36 -3.35
C SER A 278 -5.60 -4.46 -2.98
N LEU A 279 -5.87 -4.81 -1.73
CA LEU A 279 -7.22 -4.75 -1.18
C LEU A 279 -7.72 -3.29 -1.13
N ALA A 280 -6.86 -2.36 -0.70
CA ALA A 280 -7.22 -0.96 -0.54
C ALA A 280 -7.63 -0.28 -1.86
N ALA A 281 -6.95 -0.60 -2.97
CA ALA A 281 -7.33 -0.10 -4.29
C ALA A 281 -8.51 -0.89 -4.89
N GLY A 282 -8.55 -2.21 -4.67
CA GLY A 282 -9.56 -3.07 -5.26
C GLY A 282 -10.96 -2.89 -4.67
N LEU A 283 -11.09 -2.64 -3.36
CA LEU A 283 -12.41 -2.47 -2.73
C LEU A 283 -13.22 -1.30 -3.33
N PRO A 284 -12.68 -0.07 -3.44
CA PRO A 284 -13.38 1.02 -4.09
C PRO A 284 -13.70 0.74 -5.56
N MET A 285 -12.78 0.12 -6.29
CA MET A 285 -13.01 -0.24 -7.69
C MET A 285 -14.12 -1.29 -7.83
N ALA A 286 -14.16 -2.31 -6.95
CA ALA A 286 -15.20 -3.32 -6.97
C ALA A 286 -16.57 -2.73 -6.71
N SER A 287 -16.72 -1.78 -5.79
CA SER A 287 -18.01 -1.16 -5.50
C SER A 287 -18.58 -0.40 -6.71
N VAL A 288 -17.71 0.23 -7.49
CA VAL A 288 -18.09 0.93 -8.73
C VAL A 288 -18.40 -0.04 -9.86
N LEU A 289 -17.59 -1.11 -10.02
CA LEU A 289 -17.72 -2.06 -11.11
C LEU A 289 -18.90 -3.03 -10.95
N PHE A 290 -19.15 -3.50 -9.73
CA PHE A 290 -20.11 -4.57 -9.46
C PHE A 290 -21.39 -4.10 -8.75
N GLY A 291 -21.43 -2.84 -8.26
CA GLY A 291 -22.59 -2.30 -7.58
C GLY A 291 -23.10 -3.21 -6.46
N ALA A 292 -24.36 -3.64 -6.52
CA ALA A 292 -24.97 -4.52 -5.51
C ALA A 292 -24.27 -5.89 -5.37
N GLN A 293 -23.61 -6.38 -6.40
CA GLN A 293 -22.88 -7.66 -6.38
C GLN A 293 -21.43 -7.52 -5.88
N ALA A 294 -20.98 -6.31 -5.52
CA ALA A 294 -19.62 -6.04 -5.08
C ALA A 294 -19.18 -6.91 -3.90
N SER A 295 -20.10 -7.30 -3.01
CA SER A 295 -19.81 -8.16 -1.86
C SER A 295 -19.24 -9.53 -2.25
N LEU A 296 -19.80 -10.17 -3.29
CA LEU A 296 -19.26 -11.44 -3.81
C LEU A 296 -17.96 -11.23 -4.61
N ALA A 297 -17.88 -10.16 -5.38
CA ALA A 297 -16.69 -9.84 -6.16
C ALA A 297 -15.48 -9.51 -5.28
N VAL A 298 -15.71 -8.94 -4.09
CA VAL A 298 -14.67 -8.56 -3.12
C VAL A 298 -14.20 -9.76 -2.29
N LEU A 299 -15.03 -10.78 -2.10
CA LEU A 299 -14.69 -11.93 -1.26
C LEU A 299 -13.36 -12.62 -1.66
N PRO A 300 -13.12 -12.97 -2.94
CA PRO A 300 -11.84 -13.52 -3.36
C PRO A 300 -10.66 -12.59 -3.02
N LEU A 301 -10.83 -11.30 -3.28
CA LEU A 301 -9.75 -10.31 -3.00
C LEU A 301 -9.42 -10.22 -1.50
N MET A 302 -10.42 -10.32 -0.61
CA MET A 302 -10.20 -10.32 0.84
C MET A 302 -9.47 -11.58 1.31
N LEU A 303 -9.88 -12.74 0.83
CA LEU A 303 -9.27 -14.03 1.17
C LEU A 303 -7.82 -14.10 0.66
N PHE A 304 -7.61 -13.77 -0.59
CA PHE A 304 -6.27 -13.70 -1.18
C PHE A 304 -5.37 -12.71 -0.46
N HIS A 305 -5.90 -11.53 -0.09
CA HIS A 305 -5.12 -10.52 0.62
C HIS A 305 -4.61 -11.06 1.96
N GLN A 306 -5.43 -11.75 2.72
CA GLN A 306 -5.02 -12.34 3.98
C GLN A 306 -4.00 -13.46 3.77
N MET A 307 -4.24 -14.34 2.79
CA MET A 307 -3.33 -15.43 2.45
C MET A 307 -1.96 -14.91 2.00
N GLN A 308 -1.91 -13.91 1.13
CA GLN A 308 -0.65 -13.31 0.67
C GLN A 308 0.15 -12.67 1.80
N LEU A 309 -0.52 -12.03 2.79
CA LEU A 309 0.17 -11.46 3.95
C LEU A 309 0.85 -12.54 4.79
N MET A 310 0.14 -13.64 5.11
CA MET A 310 0.68 -14.74 5.90
C MET A 310 1.85 -15.43 5.19
N VAL A 311 1.66 -15.81 3.93
CA VAL A 311 2.69 -16.51 3.14
C VAL A 311 3.93 -15.62 2.93
N CYS A 312 3.71 -14.34 2.55
CA CYS A 312 4.81 -13.41 2.32
C CYS A 312 5.57 -13.06 3.61
N ALA A 313 4.90 -13.02 4.78
CA ALA A 313 5.59 -12.81 6.06
C ALA A 313 6.58 -13.95 6.38
N VAL A 314 6.16 -15.20 6.16
CA VAL A 314 7.04 -16.37 6.33
C VAL A 314 8.18 -16.34 5.30
N LEU A 315 7.86 -16.06 4.04
CA LEU A 315 8.84 -16.02 2.95
C LEU A 315 9.88 -14.91 3.16
N ALA A 316 9.46 -13.72 3.59
CA ALA A 316 10.36 -12.60 3.87
C ALA A 316 11.36 -12.93 4.98
N ARG A 317 10.92 -13.58 6.07
CA ARG A 317 11.79 -14.06 7.14
C ARG A 317 12.78 -15.14 6.65
N ARG A 318 12.33 -16.06 5.78
CA ARG A 318 13.23 -17.06 5.15
C ARG A 318 14.28 -16.37 4.28
N ARG A 319 13.87 -15.42 3.42
CA ARG A 319 14.79 -14.66 2.57
C ARG A 319 15.81 -13.83 3.36
N ALA A 320 15.43 -13.32 4.53
CA ALA A 320 16.35 -12.59 5.41
C ALA A 320 17.49 -13.45 5.95
N ARG A 321 17.29 -14.78 6.03
CA ARG A 321 18.28 -15.77 6.52
C ARG A 321 19.17 -16.33 5.43
N ASP A 322 18.79 -16.17 4.15
CA ASP A 322 19.61 -16.66 3.03
C ASP A 322 20.97 -15.94 3.07
N PRO A 323 22.11 -16.68 2.97
CA PRO A 323 23.43 -16.08 2.93
C PRO A 323 23.50 -15.04 1.84
N GLN A 324 24.00 -13.84 2.18
CA GLN A 324 24.33 -12.84 1.17
C GLN A 324 25.50 -13.40 0.38
N THR A 325 25.38 -13.47 -0.93
CA THR A 325 26.54 -13.67 -1.81
C THR A 325 27.50 -12.53 -1.49
N PRO A 326 28.80 -12.79 -1.19
CA PRO A 326 29.74 -11.70 -0.98
C PRO A 326 29.66 -10.71 -2.12
N ASP A 327 29.61 -9.43 -1.81
CA ASP A 327 29.36 -8.34 -2.73
C ASP A 327 30.24 -8.42 -3.97
N ALA A 328 29.62 -8.32 -5.14
CA ALA A 328 30.30 -7.76 -6.30
C ALA A 328 30.84 -6.37 -5.90
N PRO A 329 32.07 -5.99 -6.34
CA PRO A 329 32.72 -4.77 -5.89
C PRO A 329 31.76 -3.59 -5.99
N GLN A 330 31.52 -2.91 -4.85
CA GLN A 330 30.78 -1.66 -4.82
C GLN A 330 31.47 -0.68 -5.75
N THR A 331 30.74 -0.18 -6.72
CA THR A 331 31.23 0.89 -7.61
C THR A 331 31.71 2.04 -6.72
N PRO A 332 32.98 2.53 -6.84
CA PRO A 332 33.44 3.62 -6.01
C PRO A 332 32.64 4.88 -6.32
N GLY A 333 31.85 5.37 -5.38
CA GLY A 333 31.11 6.60 -5.60
C GLY A 333 30.01 6.96 -4.60
N THR A 334 29.70 6.12 -3.61
CA THR A 334 28.77 6.55 -2.56
C THR A 334 29.58 6.94 -1.32
N PRO A 335 29.58 8.21 -0.89
CA PRO A 335 30.22 8.60 0.36
C PRO A 335 29.55 7.86 1.52
N LYS A 336 30.35 7.10 2.29
CA LYS A 336 29.96 6.52 3.56
C LYS A 336 29.54 7.68 4.47
N ALA A 337 28.35 7.61 5.05
CA ALA A 337 27.95 8.55 6.08
C ALA A 337 29.03 8.59 7.17
N PRO A 338 29.39 9.77 7.70
CA PRO A 338 30.42 9.88 8.76
C PRO A 338 29.98 9.04 9.97
N ASP A 339 30.88 8.18 10.43
CA ASP A 339 30.70 7.46 11.69
C ASP A 339 30.52 8.49 12.81
N THR A 340 29.41 8.40 13.52
CA THR A 340 29.16 9.19 14.74
C THR A 340 30.31 8.86 15.73
N PRO A 341 31.01 9.86 16.30
CA PRO A 341 32.07 9.58 17.26
C PRO A 341 31.49 8.82 18.46
N GLN A 342 32.05 7.64 18.73
CA GLN A 342 31.81 6.93 19.98
C GLN A 342 32.37 7.77 21.10
N THR A 343 31.56 8.14 22.08
CA THR A 343 31.99 8.73 23.34
C THR A 343 32.94 7.73 24.02
N PRO A 344 34.12 8.21 24.52
CA PRO A 344 35.05 7.34 25.26
C PRO A 344 34.40 6.84 26.56
N ASP A 345 34.52 5.53 26.79
CA ASP A 345 34.19 4.88 28.04
C ASP A 345 34.94 5.53 29.20
N THR A 346 34.15 5.95 30.21
CA THR A 346 34.69 6.42 31.48
C THR A 346 35.18 5.22 32.31
N PRO A 347 36.43 5.21 32.82
CA PRO A 347 36.90 4.10 33.65
C PRO A 347 36.23 4.14 35.02
N HIS A 348 35.77 3.00 35.50
CA HIS A 348 35.41 2.72 36.87
C HIS A 348 36.60 3.02 37.81
N ALA A 349 36.43 3.96 38.74
CA ALA A 349 37.29 4.08 39.92
C ALA A 349 36.44 3.72 41.15
N SER A 350 36.74 2.57 41.68
CA SER A 350 36.35 2.18 43.05
C SER A 350 37.38 2.65 44.05
N GLN A 351 36.88 3.11 45.21
CA GLN A 351 37.52 3.20 46.50
C GLN A 351 38.54 4.31 46.77
N LEU A 352 38.23 5.21 47.65
CA LEU A 352 38.78 5.26 49.02
C LEU A 352 38.18 6.41 49.85
N THR A 353 37.76 6.06 51.02
CA THR A 353 37.41 6.80 52.23
C THR A 353 38.39 7.95 52.56
N ASP A 354 37.86 9.10 52.99
CA ASP A 354 38.05 9.71 54.32
C ASP A 354 37.56 11.18 54.33
N THR A 355 36.70 11.48 55.29
CA THR A 355 36.32 12.80 55.78
C THR A 355 37.53 13.52 56.49
N PRO A 356 37.55 14.87 56.75
CA PRO A 356 36.51 15.58 57.49
C PRO A 356 36.20 17.04 57.04
N HIS A 357 35.08 17.54 57.46
CA HIS A 357 34.63 18.93 57.70
C HIS A 357 35.54 19.74 58.64
N PRO A 358 35.36 21.07 58.90
CA PRO A 358 34.43 22.08 58.41
C PRO A 358 35.08 23.46 58.14
N THR A 359 34.35 24.46 57.69
CA THR A 359 34.13 25.80 58.27
C THR A 359 33.61 26.80 57.24
N GLU A 360 32.44 27.32 57.57
CA GLU A 360 31.99 28.73 57.58
C GLU A 360 32.15 29.65 56.37
N ASP A 361 31.08 30.01 55.83
CA ASP A 361 30.32 31.22 55.50
C ASP A 361 31.06 32.58 55.71
N PRO A 362 30.61 33.76 55.23
CA PRO A 362 29.43 34.14 54.45
C PRO A 362 29.62 35.31 53.43
N GLN A 363 28.49 35.57 52.71
CA GLN A 363 28.01 36.88 52.20
C GLN A 363 28.77 37.49 50.98
N VAL A 364 28.11 38.03 50.00
CA VAL A 364 27.34 39.28 49.90
C VAL A 364 26.85 39.45 48.45
N THR A 365 25.56 39.68 48.27
CA THR A 365 24.82 40.62 47.40
C THR A 365 25.40 41.03 46.03
N GLU A 366 24.63 40.97 45.01
CA GLU A 366 23.92 42.06 44.33
C GLU A 366 23.65 41.76 42.84
N ARG A 367 22.42 41.89 42.47
CA ARG A 367 21.93 42.27 41.12
C ARG A 367 22.21 43.76 40.94
N PRO A 368 22.21 44.40 39.75
CA PRO A 368 21.18 44.26 38.74
C PRO A 368 21.58 44.52 37.25
N GLU A 369 20.63 44.22 36.40
CA GLU A 369 20.11 44.97 35.25
C GLU A 369 20.99 45.47 34.08
N ARG A 370 20.41 45.19 32.87
CA ARG A 370 20.25 46.02 31.64
C ARG A 370 21.35 46.11 30.62
N ALA A 371 20.87 45.96 29.45
CA ALA A 371 20.95 46.70 28.17
C ALA A 371 21.50 45.82 27.04
N ALA A 372 20.66 45.42 26.10
CA ALA A 372 20.21 46.18 24.91
C ALA A 372 21.21 46.18 23.74
N GLU A 373 20.72 45.70 22.63
CA GLU A 373 20.99 46.14 21.25
C GLU A 373 22.44 46.10 20.72
N HIS A 374 22.70 45.29 19.70
CA HIS A 374 23.13 45.86 18.41
C HIS A 374 22.84 44.93 17.24
N VAL A 375 22.16 45.50 16.30
CA VAL A 375 21.92 45.18 14.91
C VAL A 375 23.26 45.12 14.14
N ALA A 376 23.39 44.16 13.24
CA ALA A 376 24.23 44.32 12.04
C ALA A 376 23.63 43.56 10.86
N GLU A 377 22.92 44.32 10.02
CA GLU A 377 22.67 44.08 8.61
C GLU A 377 23.98 43.80 7.87
N VAL A 378 23.99 42.81 7.02
CA VAL A 378 24.91 42.74 5.89
C VAL A 378 24.11 42.58 4.61
N SER A 379 24.00 43.72 3.91
CA SER A 379 23.51 43.86 2.54
C SER A 379 24.40 43.08 1.57
N TYR A 380 23.76 42.36 0.66
CA TYR A 380 24.38 41.83 -0.54
C TYR A 380 23.75 42.49 -1.77
N THR A 381 24.57 43.32 -2.47
CA THR A 381 24.21 44.01 -3.71
C THR A 381 24.70 43.21 -4.92
N PRO A 382 23.90 43.11 -6.01
CA PRO A 382 24.32 42.39 -7.22
C PRO A 382 25.04 43.27 -8.20
N GLN A 383 26.09 42.73 -8.85
CA GLN A 383 26.75 43.38 -10.01
C GLN A 383 26.42 42.61 -11.31
N HIS A 384 25.81 43.31 -12.22
CA HIS A 384 25.83 43.08 -13.68
C HIS A 384 27.18 43.67 -14.26
N PRO A 385 27.59 43.46 -15.55
CA PRO A 385 26.80 43.28 -16.76
C PRO A 385 27.37 42.31 -17.83
N VAL A 386 26.52 42.09 -18.85
CA VAL A 386 26.72 41.52 -20.18
C VAL A 386 27.73 42.33 -21.03
N PRO A 387 28.43 41.73 -22.02
CA PRO A 387 28.21 42.22 -23.36
C PRO A 387 27.97 41.13 -24.44
N GLN A 388 27.19 41.57 -25.41
CA GLN A 388 26.86 41.00 -26.73
C GLN A 388 28.10 41.05 -27.68
N ALA A 389 27.95 40.22 -28.72
CA ALA A 389 28.41 40.29 -30.13
C ALA A 389 29.23 39.06 -30.50
N ARG A 390 28.93 38.30 -31.49
CA ARG A 390 28.37 38.43 -32.87
C ARG A 390 27.65 37.14 -33.26
#